data_a5f6b67ae6700de1148aab88cfe3dcd8
#
_entry.id   a5f6b67ae6700de1148aab88cfe3dcd8
#
_cell.length_a   1.000
_cell.length_b   1.000
_cell.length_c   1.000
_cell.angle_alpha   90.00
_cell.angle_beta   90.00
_cell.angle_gamma   90.00
#
_symmetry.space_group_name_H-M   'P 1'
#
loop_
_entity.id
_entity.type
_entity.pdbx_description
1 polymer ?
#
loop_
_entity_poly.entity_id
_entity_poly.type
_entity_poly.pdbx_seq_one_letter_code
_entity_poly.pdbx_strand_id
1 'polypeptide(L)'
;MFYSPPKKLKMAQSAKTTKIIFWTTTIIIFLMEGVLPALTGNSELAKEGIRHLGYPDYFRIELTVFKVIGALVLILPMVPGRYKEWAYAGFGISLISAFISHWSVDGVNGQTFFPLVVFVILALSYLYYHKLNDSKNL
;
A
#
# COMPACT_ATOMS: atom_id res chain seq x y z
N MET A 1 -26.42 -14.91 -29.89
CA MET A 1 -25.08 -15.44 -30.07
C MET A 1 -24.04 -14.50 -29.52
N PHE A 2 -22.99 -15.06 -28.96
CA PHE A 2 -22.03 -14.28 -28.22
C PHE A 2 -20.87 -13.87 -29.12
N TYR A 3 -20.59 -12.56 -29.15
CA TYR A 3 -19.44 -12.02 -29.85
C TYR A 3 -18.17 -12.39 -29.06
N SER A 4 -17.20 -12.97 -29.77
CA SER A 4 -15.89 -13.28 -29.19
C SER A 4 -14.84 -12.38 -29.83
N PRO A 5 -14.25 -11.42 -29.09
CA PRO A 5 -13.29 -10.50 -29.69
C PRO A 5 -11.98 -11.22 -30.08
N PRO A 6 -11.24 -10.68 -31.07
CA PRO A 6 -9.96 -11.25 -31.47
C PRO A 6 -8.95 -11.30 -30.31
N LYS A 7 -8.02 -12.26 -30.36
CA LYS A 7 -7.01 -12.45 -29.31
C LYS A 7 -6.23 -11.16 -29.00
N LYS A 8 -5.82 -10.41 -30.03
CA LYS A 8 -5.12 -9.12 -29.86
C LYS A 8 -5.95 -8.12 -29.04
N LEU A 9 -7.26 -8.05 -29.32
CA LEU A 9 -8.16 -7.13 -28.60
C LEU A 9 -8.34 -7.55 -27.13
N LYS A 10 -8.45 -8.87 -26.86
CA LYS A 10 -8.52 -9.40 -25.48
C LYS A 10 -7.25 -9.07 -24.71
N MET A 11 -6.09 -9.23 -25.33
CA MET A 11 -4.80 -8.91 -24.71
C MET A 11 -4.66 -7.42 -24.42
N ALA A 12 -5.10 -6.55 -25.34
CA ALA A 12 -5.08 -5.10 -25.14
C ALA A 12 -6.02 -4.68 -24.00
N GLN A 13 -7.21 -5.26 -23.91
CA GLN A 13 -8.17 -4.99 -22.82
C GLN A 13 -7.64 -5.47 -21.48
N SER A 14 -7.02 -6.66 -21.44
CA SER A 14 -6.40 -7.21 -20.23
C SER A 14 -5.25 -6.34 -19.74
N ALA A 15 -4.39 -5.86 -20.64
CA ALA A 15 -3.28 -4.96 -20.31
C ALA A 15 -3.79 -3.63 -19.79
N LYS A 16 -4.84 -3.08 -20.38
CA LYS A 16 -5.48 -1.83 -19.92
C LYS A 16 -6.08 -2.00 -18.53
N THR A 17 -6.80 -3.10 -18.28
CA THR A 17 -7.39 -3.40 -16.97
C THR A 17 -6.31 -3.56 -15.91
N THR A 18 -5.24 -4.28 -16.21
CA THR A 18 -4.08 -4.46 -15.31
C THR A 18 -3.49 -3.12 -14.92
N LYS A 19 -3.28 -2.23 -15.90
CA LYS A 19 -2.74 -0.89 -15.67
C LYS A 19 -3.65 -0.05 -14.79
N ILE A 20 -4.96 -0.09 -15.03
CA ILE A 20 -5.95 0.65 -14.24
C ILE A 20 -5.95 0.18 -12.79
N ILE A 21 -5.99 -1.13 -12.56
CA ILE A 21 -6.00 -1.71 -11.19
C ILE A 21 -4.71 -1.38 -10.47
N PHE A 22 -3.55 -1.54 -11.14
CA PHE A 22 -2.26 -1.20 -10.55
C PHE A 22 -2.22 0.27 -10.11
N TRP A 23 -2.55 1.20 -11.00
CA TRP A 23 -2.46 2.63 -10.69
C TRP A 23 -3.49 3.05 -9.64
N THR A 24 -4.70 2.53 -9.70
CA THR A 24 -5.74 2.84 -8.72
C THR A 24 -5.32 2.40 -7.32
N THR A 25 -4.88 1.16 -7.16
CA THR A 25 -4.46 0.63 -5.86
C THR A 25 -3.20 1.32 -5.36
N THR A 26 -2.24 1.58 -6.24
CA THR A 26 -0.98 2.27 -5.87
C THR A 26 -1.24 3.71 -5.44
N ILE A 27 -2.11 4.43 -6.13
CA ILE A 27 -2.49 5.80 -5.73
C ILE A 27 -3.19 5.79 -4.37
N ILE A 28 -4.08 4.84 -4.12
CA ILE A 28 -4.74 4.72 -2.81
C ILE A 28 -3.68 4.52 -1.71
N ILE A 29 -2.73 3.61 -1.91
CA ILE A 29 -1.65 3.38 -0.95
C ILE A 29 -0.80 4.65 -0.77
N PHE A 30 -0.46 5.32 -1.87
CA PHE A 30 0.31 6.57 -1.80
C PHE A 30 -0.42 7.63 -0.97
N LEU A 31 -1.71 7.80 -1.15
CA LEU A 31 -2.49 8.78 -0.41
C LEU A 31 -2.65 8.39 1.06
N MET A 32 -2.95 7.13 1.35
CA MET A 32 -3.21 6.66 2.72
C MET A 32 -1.93 6.49 3.55
N GLU A 33 -0.87 5.96 2.93
CA GLU A 33 0.36 5.63 3.64
C GLU A 33 1.48 6.63 3.43
N GLY A 34 1.31 7.57 2.51
CA GLY A 34 2.30 8.61 2.21
C GLY A 34 1.82 10.00 2.54
N VAL A 35 0.84 10.49 1.78
CA VAL A 35 0.35 11.87 1.90
C VAL A 35 -0.32 12.12 3.25
N LEU A 36 -1.23 11.24 3.66
CA LEU A 36 -1.94 11.40 4.93
C LEU A 36 -0.99 11.41 6.13
N PRO A 37 -0.06 10.45 6.30
CA PRO A 37 0.93 10.53 7.37
C PRO A 37 1.83 11.76 7.29
N ALA A 38 2.21 12.20 6.10
CA ALA A 38 3.03 13.40 5.92
C ALA A 38 2.31 14.64 6.47
N LEU A 39 1.00 14.76 6.23
CA LEU A 39 0.20 15.91 6.65
C LEU A 39 -0.24 15.82 8.12
N THR A 40 -0.50 14.61 8.64
CA THR A 40 -1.12 14.40 9.95
C THR A 40 -0.22 13.71 10.97
N GLY A 41 0.95 13.23 10.55
CA GLY A 41 1.85 12.45 11.43
C GLY A 41 2.34 13.20 12.67
N ASN A 42 2.29 14.53 12.66
CA ASN A 42 2.67 15.36 13.80
C ASN A 42 1.46 15.94 14.54
N SER A 43 0.25 15.52 14.24
CA SER A 43 -0.97 15.95 14.92
C SER A 43 -1.06 15.34 16.33
N GLU A 44 -1.83 16.00 17.21
CA GLU A 44 -2.08 15.48 18.55
C GLU A 44 -2.76 14.11 18.50
N LEU A 45 -3.67 13.90 17.55
CA LEU A 45 -4.34 12.62 17.36
C LEU A 45 -3.33 11.49 17.02
N ALA A 46 -2.36 11.78 16.14
CA ALA A 46 -1.33 10.81 15.78
C ALA A 46 -0.41 10.51 16.97
N LYS A 47 -0.02 11.53 17.73
CA LYS A 47 0.80 11.38 18.94
C LYS A 47 0.10 10.49 19.97
N GLU A 48 -1.18 10.76 20.20
CA GLU A 48 -1.98 10.01 21.16
C GLU A 48 -2.21 8.56 20.70
N GLY A 49 -2.46 8.36 19.41
CA GLY A 49 -2.62 7.02 18.83
C GLY A 49 -1.39 6.14 19.03
N ILE A 50 -0.20 6.67 18.80
CA ILE A 50 1.06 5.94 19.01
C ILE A 50 1.29 5.62 20.48
N ARG A 51 1.04 6.59 21.37
CA ARG A 51 1.15 6.38 22.83
C ARG A 51 0.16 5.34 23.32
N HIS A 52 -1.06 5.38 22.82
CA HIS A 52 -2.10 4.40 23.16
C HIS A 52 -1.67 2.96 22.85
N LEU A 53 -0.98 2.75 21.74
CA LEU A 53 -0.46 1.44 21.35
C LEU A 53 0.81 1.04 22.11
N GLY A 54 1.35 1.92 22.93
CA GLY A 54 2.52 1.64 23.76
C GLY A 54 3.86 1.94 23.09
N TYR A 55 3.85 2.62 21.96
CA TYR A 55 5.08 2.99 21.26
C TYR A 55 5.63 4.34 21.75
N PRO A 56 6.96 4.52 21.78
CA PRO A 56 7.55 5.80 22.13
C PRO A 56 7.36 6.84 21.01
N ASP A 57 7.50 8.12 21.37
CA ASP A 57 7.24 9.22 20.44
C ASP A 57 8.18 9.23 19.22
N TYR A 58 9.45 8.86 19.41
CA TYR A 58 10.39 8.79 18.28
C TYR A 58 9.96 7.77 17.22
N PHE A 59 9.26 6.71 17.63
CA PHE A 59 8.75 5.69 16.70
C PHE A 59 7.74 6.29 15.71
N ARG A 60 6.92 7.22 16.17
CA ARG A 60 5.96 7.94 15.32
C ARG A 60 6.68 8.69 14.20
N ILE A 61 7.74 9.40 14.54
CA ILE A 61 8.54 10.17 13.58
C ILE A 61 9.21 9.24 12.59
N GLU A 62 9.87 8.20 13.09
CA GLU A 62 10.54 7.17 12.29
C GLU A 62 9.58 6.52 11.31
N LEU A 63 8.43 6.08 11.80
CA LEU A 63 7.40 5.44 10.99
C LEU A 63 6.88 6.38 9.91
N THR A 64 6.62 7.65 10.23
CA THR A 64 6.16 8.64 9.27
C THR A 64 7.19 8.83 8.14
N VAL A 65 8.46 8.98 8.49
CA VAL A 65 9.54 9.14 7.50
C VAL A 65 9.61 7.92 6.58
N PHE A 66 9.60 6.72 7.13
CA PHE A 66 9.66 5.49 6.32
C PHE A 66 8.42 5.33 5.44
N LYS A 67 7.25 5.68 5.92
CA LYS A 67 6.02 5.63 5.12
C LYS A 67 6.07 6.60 3.94
N VAL A 68 6.52 7.81 4.17
CA VAL A 68 6.66 8.82 3.10
C VAL A 68 7.65 8.34 2.04
N ILE A 69 8.83 7.88 2.47
CA ILE A 69 9.84 7.37 1.55
C ILE A 69 9.31 6.17 0.76
N GLY A 70 8.70 5.20 1.45
CA GLY A 70 8.13 4.01 0.81
C GLY A 70 7.04 4.35 -0.19
N ALA A 71 6.16 5.28 0.16
CA ALA A 71 5.09 5.72 -0.73
C ALA A 71 5.63 6.39 -1.99
N LEU A 72 6.66 7.22 -1.87
CA LEU A 72 7.33 7.83 -3.02
C LEU A 72 7.99 6.77 -3.90
N VAL A 73 8.63 5.78 -3.31
CA VAL A 73 9.23 4.66 -4.05
C VAL A 73 8.17 3.92 -4.86
N LEU A 74 6.99 3.68 -4.30
CA LEU A 74 5.92 2.96 -5.01
C LEU A 74 5.29 3.78 -6.13
N ILE A 75 5.10 5.09 -5.93
CA ILE A 75 4.36 5.92 -6.91
C ILE A 75 5.26 6.38 -8.07
N LEU A 76 6.56 6.52 -7.86
CA LEU A 76 7.48 7.03 -8.89
C LEU A 76 7.87 5.91 -9.86
N PRO A 77 7.53 6.05 -11.15
CA PRO A 77 7.79 4.98 -12.13
C PRO A 77 9.28 4.78 -12.43
N MET A 78 10.14 5.79 -12.19
CA MET A 78 11.57 5.71 -12.49
C MET A 78 12.36 4.92 -11.45
N VAL A 79 11.78 4.60 -10.29
CA VAL A 79 12.49 3.86 -9.24
C VAL A 79 12.65 2.40 -9.65
N PRO A 80 13.88 1.83 -9.54
CA PRO A 80 14.12 0.42 -9.88
C PRO A 80 13.26 -0.55 -9.06
N GLY A 81 12.88 -1.66 -9.68
CA GLY A 81 11.96 -2.64 -9.11
C GLY A 81 12.43 -3.24 -7.78
N ARG A 82 13.75 -3.41 -7.59
CA ARG A 82 14.29 -3.93 -6.32
C ARG A 82 13.92 -3.06 -5.11
N TYR A 83 13.90 -1.73 -5.29
CA TYR A 83 13.49 -0.82 -4.21
C TYR A 83 11.98 -0.85 -3.98
N LYS A 84 11.20 -1.04 -5.05
CA LYS A 84 9.75 -1.24 -4.93
C LYS A 84 9.42 -2.52 -4.14
N GLU A 85 10.16 -3.59 -4.37
CA GLU A 85 10.00 -4.82 -3.58
C GLU A 85 10.23 -4.57 -2.08
N TRP A 86 11.27 -3.83 -1.75
CA TRP A 86 11.55 -3.46 -0.35
C TRP A 86 10.43 -2.60 0.24
N ALA A 87 9.91 -1.65 -0.52
CA ALA A 87 8.81 -0.80 -0.08
C ALA A 87 7.53 -1.62 0.16
N TYR A 88 7.19 -2.52 -0.75
CA TYR A 88 6.04 -3.42 -0.56
C TYR A 88 6.22 -4.30 0.68
N ALA A 89 7.39 -4.87 0.87
CA ALA A 89 7.69 -5.69 2.05
C ALA A 89 7.57 -4.86 3.34
N GLY A 90 8.14 -3.66 3.35
CA GLY A 90 8.09 -2.74 4.49
C GLY A 90 6.67 -2.35 4.86
N PHE A 91 5.84 -1.98 3.89
CA PHE A 91 4.44 -1.68 4.15
C PHE A 91 3.66 -2.91 4.61
N GLY A 92 3.91 -4.07 4.03
CA GLY A 92 3.27 -5.31 4.45
C GLY A 92 3.55 -5.63 5.90
N ILE A 93 4.81 -5.56 6.31
CA ILE A 93 5.23 -5.79 7.71
C ILE A 93 4.60 -4.75 8.62
N SER A 94 4.61 -3.47 8.22
CA SER A 94 4.04 -2.37 9.00
C SER A 94 2.53 -2.56 9.23
N LEU A 95 1.79 -2.96 8.20
CA LEU A 95 0.34 -3.18 8.30
C LEU A 95 -0.01 -4.39 9.17
N ILE A 96 0.75 -5.47 9.04
CA ILE A 96 0.59 -6.64 9.91
C ILE A 96 0.89 -6.26 11.36
N SER A 97 1.96 -5.50 11.59
CA SER A 97 2.33 -5.02 12.92
C SER A 97 1.26 -4.10 13.50
N ALA A 98 0.67 -3.24 12.70
CA ALA A 98 -0.43 -2.38 13.11
C ALA A 98 -1.66 -3.20 13.53
N PHE A 99 -1.99 -4.24 12.77
CA PHE A 99 -3.07 -5.17 13.12
C PHE A 99 -2.79 -5.84 14.49
N ILE A 100 -1.58 -6.37 14.67
CA ILE A 100 -1.19 -7.04 15.92
C ILE A 100 -1.24 -6.05 17.10
N SER A 101 -0.75 -4.84 16.91
CA SER A 101 -0.76 -3.80 17.94
C SER A 101 -2.18 -3.42 18.38
N HIS A 102 -3.06 -3.16 17.42
CA HIS A 102 -4.46 -2.86 17.73
C HIS A 102 -5.18 -4.04 18.38
N TRP A 103 -4.94 -5.24 17.88
CA TRP A 103 -5.51 -6.45 18.49
C TRP A 103 -5.09 -6.59 19.95
N SER A 104 -3.79 -6.39 20.21
CA SER A 104 -3.23 -6.58 21.56
C SER A 104 -3.71 -5.54 22.56
N VAL A 105 -3.93 -4.30 22.13
CA VAL A 105 -4.29 -3.19 23.02
C VAL A 105 -5.80 -2.98 23.07
N ASP A 106 -6.47 -3.01 21.92
CA ASP A 106 -7.89 -2.64 21.78
C ASP A 106 -8.82 -3.85 21.62
N GLY A 107 -8.28 -5.04 21.37
CA GLY A 107 -9.08 -6.22 21.09
C GLY A 107 -9.76 -6.16 19.72
N VAL A 108 -10.91 -6.82 19.58
CA VAL A 108 -11.61 -6.95 18.30
C VAL A 108 -12.55 -5.76 18.10
N ASN A 109 -12.23 -4.90 17.14
CA ASN A 109 -13.10 -3.80 16.71
C ASN A 109 -12.76 -3.41 15.26
N GLY A 110 -13.49 -2.44 14.69
CA GLY A 110 -13.28 -2.01 13.31
C GLY A 110 -11.89 -1.44 13.06
N GLN A 111 -11.34 -0.71 14.00
CA GLN A 111 -10.01 -0.12 13.90
C GLN A 111 -8.90 -1.19 13.86
N THR A 112 -9.11 -2.30 14.53
CA THR A 112 -8.20 -3.45 14.53
C THR A 112 -8.06 -4.06 13.14
N PHE A 113 -9.17 -4.17 12.41
CA PHE A 113 -9.18 -4.80 11.08
C PHE A 113 -8.85 -3.84 9.94
N PHE A 114 -8.86 -2.54 10.18
CA PHE A 114 -8.55 -1.54 9.14
C PHE A 114 -7.19 -1.76 8.47
N PRO A 115 -6.09 -2.04 9.20
CA PRO A 115 -4.80 -2.34 8.55
C PRO A 115 -4.84 -3.53 7.60
N LEU A 116 -5.70 -4.53 7.87
CA LEU A 116 -5.86 -5.67 6.98
C LEU A 116 -6.55 -5.29 5.67
N VAL A 117 -7.49 -4.36 5.70
CA VAL A 117 -8.13 -3.83 4.49
C VAL A 117 -7.08 -3.12 3.62
N VAL A 118 -6.26 -2.29 4.22
CA VAL A 118 -5.16 -1.61 3.53
C VAL A 118 -4.15 -2.62 3.00
N PHE A 119 -3.87 -3.68 3.75
CA PHE A 119 -3.00 -4.76 3.32
C PHE A 119 -3.52 -5.45 2.05
N VAL A 120 -4.82 -5.68 1.94
CA VAL A 120 -5.42 -6.26 0.72
C VAL A 120 -5.20 -5.32 -0.48
N ILE A 121 -5.39 -4.02 -0.29
CA ILE A 121 -5.14 -3.03 -1.34
C ILE A 121 -3.66 -3.05 -1.74
N LEU A 122 -2.76 -3.13 -0.77
CA LEU A 122 -1.31 -3.24 -1.01
C LEU A 122 -0.99 -4.52 -1.80
N ALA A 123 -1.58 -5.64 -1.42
CA ALA A 123 -1.39 -6.92 -2.10
C ALA A 123 -1.85 -6.86 -3.56
N LEU A 124 -2.99 -6.21 -3.83
CA LEU A 124 -3.47 -6.00 -5.20
C LEU A 124 -2.49 -5.13 -5.99
N SER A 125 -1.99 -4.04 -5.41
CA SER A 125 -0.98 -3.21 -6.04
C SER A 125 0.26 -4.02 -6.40
N TYR A 126 0.74 -4.85 -5.48
CA TYR A 126 1.91 -5.72 -5.69
C TYR A 126 1.69 -6.74 -6.80
N LEU A 127 0.57 -7.45 -6.77
CA LEU A 127 0.26 -8.48 -7.77
C LEU A 127 0.13 -7.87 -9.17
N TYR A 128 -0.54 -6.72 -9.28
CA TYR A 128 -0.72 -6.05 -10.56
C TYR A 128 0.54 -5.32 -11.03
N TYR A 129 1.41 -4.91 -10.11
CA TYR A 129 2.75 -4.44 -10.44
C TYR A 129 3.53 -5.52 -11.19
N HIS A 130 3.54 -6.75 -10.68
CA HIS A 130 4.21 -7.87 -11.32
C HIS A 130 3.55 -8.25 -12.65
N LYS A 131 2.23 -8.28 -12.71
CA LYS A 131 1.52 -8.54 -13.98
C LYS A 131 1.88 -7.52 -15.05
N LEU A 132 1.97 -6.24 -14.67
CA LEU A 132 2.30 -5.16 -15.60
C LEU A 132 3.73 -5.31 -16.12
N ASN A 133 4.68 -5.64 -15.25
CA ASN A 133 6.08 -5.85 -15.64
C ASN A 133 6.27 -7.10 -16.50
N ASP A 134 5.60 -8.19 -16.16
CA ASP A 134 5.68 -9.43 -16.95
C ASP A 134 5.15 -9.22 -18.37
N SER A 135 4.07 -8.45 -18.54
CA SER A 135 3.52 -8.13 -19.85
C SER A 135 4.46 -7.26 -20.70
N LYS A 136 5.31 -6.43 -20.07
CA LYS A 136 6.30 -5.61 -20.79
C LYS A 136 7.49 -6.42 -21.29
N ASN A 137 7.76 -7.57 -20.67
CA ASN A 137 8.87 -8.44 -21.02
C ASN A 137 8.50 -9.48 -22.10
N LEU A 138 7.27 -9.49 -22.58
CA LEU A 138 6.80 -10.31 -23.68
C LEU A 138 6.85 -9.53 -25.00
#